data_6dd26ace5be68d99e299268cfa705109
#
_entry.id   6dd26ace5be68d99e299268cfa705109
#
_cell.length_a   1.000
_cell.length_b   1.000
_cell.length_c   1.000
_cell.angle_alpha   90.00
_cell.angle_beta   90.00
_cell.angle_gamma   90.00
#
_symmetry.space_group_name_H-M   'P 1'
#
loop_
_entity.id
_entity.type
_entity.pdbx_description
1 polymer ?
#
loop_
_entity_poly.entity_id
_entity_poly.type
_entity_poly.pdbx_seq_one_letter_code
_entity_poly.pdbx_strand_id
1 'polypeptide(L)'
;DRLKGMAGIRISGWGVALPEKVVTNEDLSKTLDTSNEWILERSGIAERRIGGTTSGLAVEAGKLALESAGLEPHDIDLLILATTTPDDQVPATSSKVQHELALTCGAMDVNAACSGFVYSLVAGSGFLHAGCNRILVIGSETLSRFTDWQDRSTAIFFENIAGAVV
;
A
#
# COMPACT_ATOMS: atom_id res chain seq x y z
N ASP A 1 -28.96 -14.58 -12.36
CA ASP A 1 -28.64 -14.29 -10.95
C ASP A 1 -27.25 -14.87 -10.63
N ARG A 2 -26.19 -14.11 -10.99
CA ARG A 2 -24.78 -14.54 -10.90
C ARG A 2 -24.24 -14.64 -9.46
N LEU A 3 -24.99 -14.20 -8.46
CA LEU A 3 -24.54 -14.13 -7.06
C LEU A 3 -25.12 -15.24 -6.18
N LYS A 4 -26.03 -16.06 -6.69
CA LYS A 4 -26.55 -17.21 -5.94
C LYS A 4 -25.49 -18.32 -5.84
N GLY A 5 -24.98 -18.53 -4.63
CA GLY A 5 -24.03 -19.59 -4.31
C GLY A 5 -22.59 -19.15 -4.11
N MET A 6 -22.26 -17.86 -4.27
CA MET A 6 -20.93 -17.34 -3.91
C MET A 6 -20.87 -17.13 -2.40
N ALA A 7 -19.87 -17.72 -1.74
CA ALA A 7 -19.58 -17.44 -0.34
C ALA A 7 -19.24 -15.93 -0.19
N GLY A 8 -19.77 -15.31 0.85
CA GLY A 8 -19.43 -13.93 1.15
C GLY A 8 -17.95 -13.80 1.52
N ILE A 9 -17.33 -12.71 1.11
CA ILE A 9 -15.95 -12.35 1.46
C ILE A 9 -16.01 -11.21 2.48
N ARG A 10 -15.13 -11.23 3.46
CA ARG A 10 -15.03 -10.17 4.47
C ARG A 10 -13.58 -9.75 4.65
N ILE A 11 -13.36 -8.51 5.05
CA ILE A 11 -12.10 -8.04 5.61
C ILE A 11 -12.13 -8.40 7.10
N SER A 12 -11.13 -9.14 7.56
CA SER A 12 -11.01 -9.61 8.94
C SER A 12 -10.01 -8.81 9.78
N GLY A 13 -9.08 -8.12 9.13
CA GLY A 13 -8.10 -7.26 9.78
C GLY A 13 -7.55 -6.24 8.83
N TRP A 14 -6.93 -5.19 9.36
CA TRP A 14 -6.31 -4.12 8.60
C TRP A 14 -5.13 -3.52 9.34
N GLY A 15 -4.21 -2.89 8.60
CA GLY A 15 -3.06 -2.18 9.13
C GLY A 15 -2.62 -1.06 8.20
N VAL A 16 -2.00 -0.03 8.78
CA VAL A 16 -1.45 1.13 8.05
C VAL A 16 -0.05 1.41 8.55
N ALA A 17 0.87 1.70 7.64
CA ALA A 17 2.22 2.15 7.95
C ALA A 17 2.48 3.51 7.32
N LEU A 18 2.99 4.45 8.12
CA LEU A 18 3.31 5.81 7.72
C LEU A 18 4.74 6.13 8.14
N PRO A 19 5.57 6.71 7.27
CA PRO A 19 6.89 7.23 7.67
C PRO A 19 6.78 8.29 8.76
N GLU A 20 7.79 8.39 9.61
CA GLU A 20 7.83 9.38 10.69
C GLU A 20 8.01 10.83 10.19
N LYS A 21 8.79 11.01 9.11
CA LYS A 21 9.09 12.34 8.59
C LYS A 21 7.86 12.98 7.95
N VAL A 22 7.41 14.07 8.56
CA VAL A 22 6.34 14.94 8.05
C VAL A 22 6.93 16.06 7.22
N VAL A 23 6.31 16.38 6.09
CA VAL A 23 6.58 17.56 5.27
C VAL A 23 5.28 18.35 5.16
N THR A 24 5.24 19.53 5.74
CA THR A 24 4.06 20.40 5.75
C THR A 24 3.98 21.26 4.48
N ASN A 25 2.84 21.91 4.27
CA ASN A 25 2.69 22.89 3.20
C ASN A 25 3.62 24.08 3.39
N GLU A 26 3.86 24.50 4.64
CA GLU A 26 4.80 25.56 4.97
C GLU A 26 6.25 25.17 4.63
N ASP A 27 6.61 23.89 4.78
CA ASP A 27 7.95 23.42 4.37
C ASP A 27 8.12 23.50 2.86
N LEU A 28 7.10 23.14 2.08
CA LEU A 28 7.12 23.28 0.62
C LEU A 28 7.19 24.75 0.19
N SER A 29 6.51 25.64 0.88
CA SER A 29 6.51 27.10 0.59
C SER A 29 7.89 27.77 0.76
N LYS A 30 8.83 27.11 1.46
CA LYS A 30 10.21 27.61 1.59
C LYS A 30 11.03 27.48 0.30
N THR A 31 10.62 26.56 -0.59
CA THR A 31 11.38 26.20 -1.80
C THR A 31 10.56 26.34 -3.08
N LEU A 32 9.24 26.36 -2.99
CA LEU A 32 8.32 26.47 -4.10
C LEU A 32 7.48 27.74 -4.01
N ASP A 33 7.12 28.30 -5.16
CA ASP A 33 6.16 29.42 -5.24
C ASP A 33 4.73 28.92 -4.98
N THR A 34 4.40 28.70 -3.69
CA THR A 34 3.12 28.17 -3.24
C THR A 34 2.79 28.66 -1.82
N SER A 35 1.58 28.38 -1.33
CA SER A 35 1.18 28.62 0.05
C SER A 35 0.31 27.46 0.58
N ASN A 36 0.16 27.39 1.90
CA ASN A 36 -0.72 26.42 2.53
C ASN A 36 -2.16 26.52 1.98
N GLU A 37 -2.70 27.73 1.85
CA GLU A 37 -4.04 27.98 1.34
C GLU A 37 -4.19 27.48 -0.11
N TRP A 38 -3.19 27.79 -0.94
CA TRP A 38 -3.19 27.37 -2.36
C TRP A 38 -3.19 25.85 -2.51
N ILE A 39 -2.42 25.13 -1.69
CA ILE A 39 -2.34 23.67 -1.71
C ILE A 39 -3.65 23.06 -1.18
N LEU A 40 -4.15 23.55 -0.05
CA LEU A 40 -5.39 23.05 0.56
C LEU A 40 -6.60 23.23 -0.37
N GLU A 41 -6.74 24.39 -1.03
CA GLU A 41 -7.82 24.65 -1.95
C GLU A 41 -7.87 23.67 -3.12
N ARG A 42 -6.70 23.20 -3.60
CA ARG A 42 -6.57 22.33 -4.79
C ARG A 42 -6.54 20.84 -4.48
N SER A 43 -6.00 20.46 -3.35
CA SER A 43 -5.72 19.06 -3.02
C SER A 43 -6.37 18.58 -1.73
N GLY A 44 -6.69 19.48 -0.82
CA GLY A 44 -7.11 19.15 0.54
C GLY A 44 -5.97 18.61 1.42
N ILE A 45 -4.71 18.55 0.91
CA ILE A 45 -3.57 17.94 1.60
C ILE A 45 -2.91 18.98 2.49
N ALA A 46 -2.89 18.73 3.81
CA ALA A 46 -2.22 19.58 4.80
C ALA A 46 -0.74 19.21 4.98
N GLU A 47 -0.43 17.93 4.95
CA GLU A 47 0.92 17.39 5.12
C GLU A 47 1.10 16.10 4.33
N ARG A 48 2.35 15.66 4.14
CA ARG A 48 2.70 14.39 3.53
C ARG A 48 3.80 13.70 4.32
N ARG A 49 3.80 12.37 4.27
CA ARG A 49 4.80 11.53 4.93
C ARG A 49 5.84 11.06 3.94
N ILE A 50 7.12 11.16 4.29
CA ILE A 50 8.24 10.84 3.40
C ILE A 50 9.27 9.99 4.13
N GLY A 51 9.71 8.91 3.50
CA GLY A 51 10.72 7.99 4.03
C GLY A 51 10.31 6.52 3.88
N GLY A 52 11.15 5.64 4.39
CA GLY A 52 10.96 4.21 4.27
C GLY A 52 11.21 3.66 2.86
N THR A 53 11.02 2.37 2.72
CA THR A 53 11.04 1.62 1.46
C THR A 53 9.66 1.02 1.22
N THR A 54 9.35 0.68 -0.01
CA THR A 54 8.06 0.05 -0.35
C THR A 54 7.87 -1.26 0.41
N SER A 55 8.91 -2.11 0.48
CA SER A 55 8.86 -3.35 1.26
C SER A 55 8.75 -3.09 2.76
N GLY A 56 9.52 -2.16 3.32
CA GLY A 56 9.51 -1.89 4.76
C GLY A 56 8.14 -1.40 5.25
N LEU A 57 7.51 -0.45 4.53
CA LEU A 57 6.16 0.01 4.85
C LEU A 57 5.13 -1.12 4.68
N ALA A 58 5.26 -1.92 3.60
CA ALA A 58 4.38 -3.07 3.37
C ALA A 58 4.46 -4.11 4.50
N VAL A 59 5.67 -4.40 5.01
CA VAL A 59 5.89 -5.32 6.13
C VAL A 59 5.23 -4.80 7.40
N GLU A 60 5.39 -3.52 7.71
CA GLU A 60 4.79 -2.90 8.89
C GLU A 60 3.25 -2.94 8.81
N ALA A 61 2.66 -2.50 7.69
CA ALA A 61 1.22 -2.55 7.48
C ALA A 61 0.69 -3.99 7.52
N GLY A 62 1.41 -4.96 6.92
CA GLY A 62 1.06 -6.37 6.91
C GLY A 62 1.05 -6.99 8.31
N LYS A 63 2.05 -6.69 9.15
CA LYS A 63 2.08 -7.12 10.57
C LYS A 63 0.85 -6.63 11.33
N LEU A 64 0.55 -5.34 11.20
CA LEU A 64 -0.62 -4.75 11.87
C LEU A 64 -1.94 -5.36 11.38
N ALA A 65 -2.05 -5.69 10.09
CA ALA A 65 -3.22 -6.35 9.53
C ALA A 65 -3.40 -7.77 10.09
N LEU A 66 -2.32 -8.55 10.19
CA LEU A 66 -2.33 -9.89 10.80
C LEU A 66 -2.72 -9.83 12.28
N GLU A 67 -2.09 -8.93 13.04
CA GLU A 67 -2.42 -8.70 14.46
C GLU A 67 -3.89 -8.32 14.64
N SER A 68 -4.39 -7.38 13.80
CA SER A 68 -5.80 -6.95 13.82
C SER A 68 -6.77 -8.09 13.50
N ALA A 69 -6.37 -9.02 12.63
CA ALA A 69 -7.15 -10.20 12.28
C ALA A 69 -7.05 -11.33 13.31
N GLY A 70 -6.08 -11.28 14.24
CA GLY A 70 -5.77 -12.38 15.17
C GLY A 70 -5.19 -13.60 14.46
N LEU A 71 -4.39 -13.39 13.40
CA LEU A 71 -3.82 -14.42 12.54
C LEU A 71 -2.31 -14.45 12.64
N GLU A 72 -1.75 -15.65 12.43
CA GLU A 72 -0.32 -15.88 12.31
C GLU A 72 0.11 -15.91 10.83
N PRO A 73 1.40 -15.67 10.52
CA PRO A 73 1.90 -15.68 9.14
C PRO A 73 1.57 -16.96 8.35
N HIS A 74 1.58 -18.12 9.00
CA HIS A 74 1.28 -19.41 8.37
C HIS A 74 -0.19 -19.63 8.02
N ASP A 75 -1.08 -18.76 8.49
CA ASP A 75 -2.51 -18.79 8.17
C ASP A 75 -2.82 -18.20 6.78
N ILE A 76 -1.87 -17.51 6.16
CA ILE A 76 -2.06 -16.82 4.88
C ILE A 76 -1.72 -17.74 3.71
N ASP A 77 -2.63 -17.84 2.76
CA ASP A 77 -2.50 -18.68 1.55
C ASP A 77 -1.90 -17.93 0.35
N LEU A 78 -1.96 -16.60 0.34
CA LEU A 78 -1.43 -15.76 -0.74
C LEU A 78 -1.17 -14.34 -0.25
N LEU A 79 -0.03 -13.75 -0.69
CA LEU A 79 0.27 -12.33 -0.57
C LEU A 79 0.11 -11.65 -1.95
N ILE A 80 -0.66 -10.57 -2.00
CA ILE A 80 -0.75 -9.69 -3.17
C ILE A 80 -0.29 -8.30 -2.76
N LEU A 81 0.78 -7.81 -3.38
CA LEU A 81 1.31 -6.46 -3.16
C LEU A 81 0.98 -5.58 -4.38
N ALA A 82 0.15 -4.56 -4.17
CA ALA A 82 -0.09 -3.51 -5.15
C ALA A 82 0.98 -2.42 -5.00
N THR A 83 1.78 -2.20 -6.03
CA THR A 83 2.78 -1.13 -6.07
C THR A 83 3.17 -0.74 -7.48
N THR A 84 3.42 0.57 -7.70
CA THR A 84 4.07 1.11 -8.90
C THR A 84 5.51 1.54 -8.61
N THR A 85 5.91 1.49 -7.34
CA THR A 85 7.22 1.90 -6.86
C THR A 85 7.94 0.74 -6.17
N PRO A 86 8.13 -0.40 -6.85
CA PRO A 86 8.82 -1.54 -6.26
C PRO A 86 10.22 -1.14 -5.81
N ASP A 87 10.77 -1.82 -4.80
CA ASP A 87 12.14 -1.57 -4.37
C ASP A 87 13.13 -1.97 -5.46
N ASP A 88 12.90 -3.14 -6.07
CA ASP A 88 13.65 -3.71 -7.18
C ASP A 88 12.69 -4.27 -8.24
N GLN A 89 13.15 -4.38 -9.49
CA GLN A 89 12.37 -5.04 -10.54
C GLN A 89 12.43 -6.58 -10.42
N VAL A 90 13.55 -7.10 -9.93
CA VAL A 90 13.80 -8.54 -9.74
C VAL A 90 14.71 -8.72 -8.53
N PRO A 91 14.33 -9.53 -7.54
CA PRO A 91 13.02 -10.20 -7.41
C PRO A 91 11.86 -9.23 -7.17
N ALA A 92 10.61 -9.70 -7.32
CA ALA A 92 9.42 -8.93 -7.00
C ALA A 92 9.46 -8.46 -5.53
N THR A 93 8.99 -7.24 -5.25
CA THR A 93 9.00 -6.67 -3.89
C THR A 93 8.16 -7.52 -2.92
N SER A 94 7.07 -8.14 -3.39
CA SER A 94 6.26 -9.08 -2.61
C SER A 94 7.06 -10.27 -2.09
N SER A 95 8.07 -10.75 -2.80
CA SER A 95 8.93 -11.85 -2.33
C SER A 95 9.75 -11.44 -1.10
N LYS A 96 10.21 -10.20 -1.06
CA LYS A 96 10.91 -9.63 0.10
C LYS A 96 9.94 -9.46 1.29
N VAL A 97 8.75 -8.90 1.03
CA VAL A 97 7.71 -8.75 2.05
C VAL A 97 7.29 -10.11 2.61
N GLN A 98 7.08 -11.11 1.75
CA GLN A 98 6.77 -12.48 2.14
C GLN A 98 7.83 -13.05 3.09
N HIS A 99 9.10 -12.88 2.76
CA HIS A 99 10.22 -13.35 3.59
C HIS A 99 10.26 -12.65 4.96
N GLU A 100 10.17 -11.32 4.96
CA GLU A 100 10.25 -10.52 6.20
C GLU A 100 9.03 -10.71 7.13
N LEU A 101 7.85 -11.03 6.57
CA LEU A 101 6.66 -11.42 7.32
C LEU A 101 6.66 -12.90 7.73
N ALA A 102 7.68 -13.67 7.33
CA ALA A 102 7.75 -15.13 7.55
C ALA A 102 6.54 -15.90 6.97
N LEU A 103 5.94 -15.41 5.88
CA LEU A 103 4.87 -16.12 5.18
C LEU A 103 5.41 -17.33 4.43
N THR A 104 4.63 -18.41 4.39
CA THR A 104 5.01 -19.66 3.68
C THR A 104 4.23 -19.86 2.38
N CYS A 105 3.42 -18.88 2.00
CA CYS A 105 2.55 -18.91 0.81
C CYS A 105 3.22 -18.29 -0.42
N GLY A 106 2.53 -18.32 -1.58
CA GLY A 106 2.93 -17.58 -2.76
C GLY A 106 2.80 -16.07 -2.58
N ALA A 107 3.59 -15.30 -3.35
CA ALA A 107 3.53 -13.85 -3.35
C ALA A 107 3.64 -13.29 -4.76
N MET A 108 2.93 -12.20 -5.06
CA MET A 108 3.00 -11.52 -6.35
C MET A 108 2.80 -10.01 -6.22
N ASP A 109 3.44 -9.26 -7.13
CA ASP A 109 3.21 -7.83 -7.30
C ASP A 109 2.09 -7.59 -8.34
N VAL A 110 1.27 -6.57 -8.10
CA VAL A 110 0.29 -6.04 -9.04
C VAL A 110 0.60 -4.57 -9.29
N ASN A 111 0.85 -4.22 -10.56
CA ASN A 111 1.05 -2.83 -10.96
C ASN A 111 -0.14 -2.35 -11.79
N ALA A 112 -0.97 -1.52 -11.19
CA ALA A 112 -2.10 -0.86 -11.84
C ALA A 112 -2.32 0.55 -11.27
N ALA A 113 -1.25 1.20 -10.88
CA ALA A 113 -1.23 2.57 -10.32
C ALA A 113 -2.31 2.76 -9.23
N CYS A 114 -3.02 3.88 -9.25
CA CYS A 114 -4.04 4.24 -8.26
C CYS A 114 -5.18 3.19 -8.13
N SER A 115 -5.36 2.31 -9.11
CA SER A 115 -6.34 1.22 -9.07
C SER A 115 -5.77 -0.10 -8.53
N GLY A 116 -4.45 -0.16 -8.29
CA GLY A 116 -3.74 -1.40 -7.95
C GLY A 116 -4.33 -2.11 -6.73
N PHE A 117 -4.59 -1.38 -5.64
CA PHE A 117 -5.18 -1.98 -4.44
C PHE A 117 -6.58 -2.57 -4.70
N VAL A 118 -7.44 -1.85 -5.41
CA VAL A 118 -8.79 -2.34 -5.75
C VAL A 118 -8.71 -3.56 -6.67
N TYR A 119 -7.82 -3.55 -7.66
CA TYR A 119 -7.62 -4.71 -8.54
C TYR A 119 -7.03 -5.91 -7.77
N SER A 120 -6.18 -5.66 -6.80
CA SER A 120 -5.66 -6.71 -5.91
C SER A 120 -6.75 -7.34 -5.04
N LEU A 121 -7.71 -6.54 -4.55
CA LEU A 121 -8.90 -7.05 -3.85
C LEU A 121 -9.76 -7.94 -4.77
N VAL A 122 -9.97 -7.51 -6.01
CA VAL A 122 -10.72 -8.30 -7.01
C VAL A 122 -9.99 -9.60 -7.34
N ALA A 123 -8.67 -9.55 -7.56
CA ALA A 123 -7.85 -10.73 -7.80
C ALA A 123 -7.89 -11.67 -6.59
N GLY A 124 -7.72 -11.14 -5.37
CA GLY A 124 -7.84 -11.90 -4.12
C GLY A 124 -9.19 -12.59 -3.99
N SER A 125 -10.29 -11.88 -4.30
CA SER A 125 -11.62 -12.48 -4.36
C SER A 125 -11.67 -13.69 -5.31
N GLY A 126 -11.02 -13.59 -6.47
CA GLY A 126 -10.91 -14.72 -7.42
C GLY A 126 -10.15 -15.91 -6.82
N PHE A 127 -9.05 -15.69 -6.13
CA PHE A 127 -8.27 -16.73 -5.47
C PHE A 127 -9.02 -17.38 -4.30
N LEU A 128 -9.80 -16.59 -3.52
CA LEU A 128 -10.67 -17.15 -2.48
C LEU A 128 -11.71 -18.11 -3.09
N HIS A 129 -12.32 -17.76 -4.21
CA HIS A 129 -13.23 -18.67 -4.93
C HIS A 129 -12.52 -19.88 -5.56
N ALA A 130 -11.22 -19.78 -5.83
CA ALA A 130 -10.39 -20.88 -6.34
C ALA A 130 -9.85 -21.81 -5.24
N GLY A 131 -10.13 -21.53 -3.96
CA GLY A 131 -9.80 -22.42 -2.84
C GLY A 131 -8.84 -21.88 -1.80
N CYS A 132 -8.30 -20.66 -1.96
CA CYS A 132 -7.63 -19.96 -0.87
C CYS A 132 -8.64 -19.60 0.23
N ASN A 133 -8.21 -19.58 1.48
CA ASN A 133 -9.06 -19.21 2.61
C ASN A 133 -8.75 -17.81 3.14
N ARG A 134 -7.47 -17.40 3.11
CA ARG A 134 -7.00 -16.12 3.65
C ARG A 134 -5.94 -15.51 2.73
N ILE A 135 -6.15 -14.26 2.36
CA ILE A 135 -5.26 -13.52 1.48
C ILE A 135 -4.88 -12.23 2.15
N LEU A 136 -3.58 -11.94 2.19
CA LEU A 136 -3.06 -10.66 2.61
C LEU A 136 -2.90 -9.77 1.37
N VAL A 137 -3.66 -8.68 1.31
CA VAL A 137 -3.58 -7.68 0.25
C VAL A 137 -2.96 -6.42 0.82
N ILE A 138 -1.88 -5.95 0.22
CA ILE A 138 -1.14 -4.75 0.64
C ILE A 138 -1.05 -3.79 -0.54
N GLY A 139 -1.33 -2.50 -0.31
CA GLY A 139 -0.93 -1.42 -1.19
C GLY A 139 0.22 -0.66 -0.52
N SER A 140 1.34 -0.47 -1.21
CA SER A 140 2.49 0.25 -0.67
C SER A 140 3.16 1.08 -1.75
N GLU A 141 3.37 2.37 -1.48
CA GLU A 141 3.98 3.30 -2.42
C GLU A 141 5.03 4.18 -1.74
N THR A 142 6.10 4.44 -2.49
CA THR A 142 7.15 5.40 -2.12
C THR A 142 7.35 6.41 -3.25
N LEU A 143 6.27 7.09 -3.65
CA LEU A 143 6.25 8.03 -4.78
C LEU A 143 7.17 9.22 -4.59
N SER A 144 7.53 9.57 -3.35
CA SER A 144 8.52 10.63 -3.06
C SER A 144 9.87 10.43 -3.74
N ARG A 145 10.23 9.18 -4.13
CA ARG A 145 11.48 8.87 -4.86
C ARG A 145 11.45 9.32 -6.32
N PHE A 146 10.26 9.49 -6.88
CA PHE A 146 10.04 9.84 -8.28
C PHE A 146 9.46 11.25 -8.45
N THR A 147 9.14 11.93 -7.35
CA THR A 147 8.57 13.28 -7.34
C THR A 147 9.65 14.30 -7.69
N ASP A 148 9.38 15.16 -8.66
CA ASP A 148 10.16 16.37 -8.86
C ASP A 148 9.79 17.39 -7.79
N TRP A 149 10.66 17.56 -6.81
CA TRP A 149 10.46 18.47 -5.69
C TRP A 149 10.62 19.94 -6.05
N GLN A 150 10.98 20.26 -7.30
CA GLN A 150 11.04 21.63 -7.83
C GLN A 150 9.78 21.98 -8.64
N ASP A 151 9.00 21.00 -9.02
CA ASP A 151 7.72 21.21 -9.70
C ASP A 151 6.57 21.23 -8.70
N ARG A 152 6.01 22.43 -8.45
CA ARG A 152 4.87 22.57 -7.51
C ARG A 152 3.61 21.83 -7.97
N SER A 153 3.48 21.52 -9.27
CA SER A 153 2.31 20.84 -9.80
C SER A 153 2.25 19.35 -9.40
N THR A 154 3.41 18.77 -9.04
CA THR A 154 3.55 17.37 -8.63
C THR A 154 3.97 17.22 -7.17
N ALA A 155 4.86 18.08 -6.67
CA ALA A 155 5.40 17.98 -5.30
C ALA A 155 4.35 18.06 -4.19
N ILE A 156 3.19 18.66 -4.46
CA ILE A 156 2.13 18.82 -3.47
C ILE A 156 1.28 17.57 -3.23
N PHE A 157 1.35 16.55 -4.12
CA PHE A 157 0.41 15.43 -4.11
C PHE A 157 0.95 14.15 -3.48
N PHE A 158 2.24 13.87 -3.59
CA PHE A 158 2.76 12.53 -3.34
C PHE A 158 3.39 12.35 -1.98
N GLU A 159 3.10 11.21 -1.37
CA GLU A 159 3.66 10.75 -0.11
C GLU A 159 4.07 9.27 -0.19
N ASN A 160 4.61 8.76 0.91
CA ASN A 160 4.91 7.35 1.07
C ASN A 160 3.97 6.76 2.12
N ILE A 161 3.34 5.64 1.79
CA ILE A 161 2.34 5.01 2.64
C ILE A 161 2.20 3.53 2.30
N ALA A 162 1.80 2.73 3.27
CA ALA A 162 1.25 1.40 3.02
C ALA A 162 -0.05 1.18 3.81
N GLY A 163 -0.96 0.44 3.20
CA GLY A 163 -2.16 -0.08 3.82
C GLY A 163 -2.33 -1.56 3.49
N ALA A 164 -2.78 -2.36 4.45
CA ALA A 164 -2.97 -3.80 4.31
C ALA A 164 -4.31 -4.26 4.86
N VAL A 165 -4.86 -5.32 4.25
CA VAL A 165 -6.06 -6.01 4.73
C VAL A 165 -5.90 -7.52 4.60
N VAL A 166 -6.57 -8.25 5.49
CA VAL A 166 -6.74 -9.70 5.40
C VAL A 166 -8.20 -10.03 5.19
#